data_e8b0a32e4e31c58897ea80a40f486697
#
_entry.id   e8b0a32e4e31c58897ea80a40f486697
#
_cell.length_a   1.000
_cell.length_b   1.000
_cell.length_c   1.000
_cell.angle_alpha   90.00
_cell.angle_beta   90.00
_cell.angle_gamma   90.00
#
_symmetry.space_group_name_H-M   'P 1'
#
loop_
_entity.id
_entity.type
_entity.pdbx_description
1 polymer ?
#
loop_
_entity_poly.entity_id
_entity_poly.type
_entity_poly.pdbx_seq_one_letter_code
_entity_poly.pdbx_strand_id
1 'polypeptide(L)'
;DRLVMTKQASLGPIDPSINGPLNPMIPGISDPNAKVPVSVEFVNAYIEMAKKDFGITDQRNMTDVLLNLSEKIHPLTLGQVYKSKSQIQMLARKLMRYQNLGVEKEDAIIKFLCSESGSHDYSIRRKEAEENLGLNIEKPSMELYSVIKLIYDDISKELELENPYNPAILLNTSDSYPYAFRRGLIESITNGTD
;
A
#
# COMPACT_ATOMS: atom_id res chain seq x y z
N ASP A 1 -19.77 -12.95 5.87
CA ASP A 1 -18.48 -13.67 5.87
C ASP A 1 -17.62 -13.21 7.04
N ARG A 2 -16.59 -13.98 7.37
CA ARG A 2 -15.69 -13.73 8.50
C ARG A 2 -14.26 -13.58 8.00
N LEU A 3 -13.47 -12.77 8.68
CA LEU A 3 -12.05 -12.63 8.43
C LEU A 3 -11.27 -13.45 9.47
N VAL A 4 -10.56 -14.47 9.03
CA VAL A 4 -9.74 -15.29 9.92
C VAL A 4 -8.40 -14.60 10.15
N MET A 5 -8.08 -14.30 11.42
CA MET A 5 -6.81 -13.66 11.78
C MET A 5 -6.10 -14.44 12.88
N THR A 6 -4.86 -14.86 12.61
CA THR A 6 -3.96 -15.39 13.64
C THR A 6 -3.54 -14.28 14.62
N LYS A 7 -2.82 -14.63 15.68
CA LYS A 7 -2.27 -13.64 16.63
C LYS A 7 -1.25 -12.70 15.97
N GLN A 8 -0.51 -13.20 14.99
CA GLN A 8 0.53 -12.46 14.25
C GLN A 8 -0.01 -11.71 13.04
N ALA A 9 -1.22 -12.06 12.60
CA ALA A 9 -1.81 -11.41 11.42
C ALA A 9 -2.06 -9.92 11.66
N SER A 10 -1.86 -9.15 10.62
CA SER A 10 -2.18 -7.72 10.58
C SER A 10 -2.83 -7.37 9.24
N LEU A 11 -3.64 -6.33 9.27
CA LEU A 11 -4.10 -5.64 8.08
C LEU A 11 -3.24 -4.39 7.89
N GLY A 12 -2.95 -4.04 6.67
CA GLY A 12 -2.28 -2.78 6.32
C GLY A 12 -3.26 -1.75 5.80
N PRO A 13 -2.87 -0.47 5.80
CA PRO A 13 -3.57 0.58 5.08
C PRO A 13 -3.61 0.33 3.59
N ILE A 14 -4.58 0.95 2.93
CA ILE A 14 -4.70 0.92 1.47
C ILE A 14 -4.17 2.25 0.93
N ASP A 15 -2.86 2.30 0.68
CA ASP A 15 -2.19 3.50 0.15
C ASP A 15 -1.36 3.14 -1.09
N PRO A 16 -1.98 3.16 -2.27
CA PRO A 16 -1.27 2.89 -3.51
C PRO A 16 -0.39 4.06 -3.92
N SER A 17 0.72 3.73 -4.56
CA SER A 17 1.57 4.68 -5.26
C SER A 17 1.39 4.56 -6.78
N ILE A 18 1.39 5.69 -7.44
CA ILE A 18 1.40 5.76 -8.90
C ILE A 18 2.85 5.74 -9.39
N ASN A 19 3.15 4.78 -10.25
CA ASN A 19 4.43 4.67 -10.94
C ASN A 19 4.21 4.89 -12.44
N GLY A 20 4.95 5.82 -13.02
CA GLY A 20 4.80 6.12 -14.44
C GLY A 20 5.83 7.11 -14.98
N PRO A 21 5.95 7.20 -16.30
CA PRO A 21 6.98 8.04 -16.94
C PRO A 21 6.78 9.55 -16.70
N LEU A 22 5.58 9.96 -16.30
CA LEU A 22 5.24 11.36 -15.99
C LEU A 22 5.41 11.73 -14.52
N ASN A 23 5.92 10.80 -13.70
CA ASN A 23 6.23 11.09 -12.31
C ASN A 23 7.44 12.05 -12.20
N PRO A 24 7.55 12.78 -11.10
CA PRO A 24 8.71 13.61 -10.84
C PRO A 24 10.03 12.83 -10.87
N MET A 25 11.09 13.47 -11.33
CA MET A 25 12.44 12.90 -11.28
C MET A 25 12.97 12.85 -9.84
N ILE A 26 13.77 11.85 -9.54
CA ILE A 26 14.52 11.84 -8.26
C ILE A 26 15.60 12.93 -8.33
N PRO A 27 15.61 13.87 -7.39
CA PRO A 27 16.60 14.94 -7.40
C PRO A 27 18.04 14.41 -7.33
N GLY A 28 18.92 14.94 -8.20
CA GLY A 28 20.34 14.56 -8.21
C GLY A 28 20.67 13.27 -8.96
N ILE A 29 19.70 12.59 -9.53
CA ILE A 29 19.90 11.40 -10.36
C ILE A 29 19.69 11.77 -11.83
N SER A 30 20.68 11.46 -12.68
CA SER A 30 20.63 11.78 -14.11
C SER A 30 19.90 10.73 -14.96
N ASP A 31 19.52 9.59 -14.39
CA ASP A 31 18.76 8.55 -15.08
C ASP A 31 17.32 9.03 -15.35
N PRO A 32 16.88 9.13 -16.62
CA PRO A 32 15.52 9.55 -16.96
C PRO A 32 14.45 8.58 -16.45
N ASN A 33 14.81 7.36 -16.11
CA ASN A 33 13.90 6.34 -15.54
C ASN A 33 13.80 6.44 -14.01
N ALA A 34 14.69 7.17 -13.36
CA ALA A 34 14.66 7.38 -11.92
C ALA A 34 13.54 8.35 -11.54
N LYS A 35 12.36 7.81 -11.28
CA LYS A 35 11.13 8.55 -10.93
C LYS A 35 10.74 8.34 -9.48
N VAL A 36 10.20 9.39 -8.87
CA VAL A 36 9.60 9.31 -7.54
C VAL A 36 8.20 8.69 -7.64
N PRO A 37 7.89 7.60 -6.92
CA PRO A 37 6.51 7.14 -6.81
C PRO A 37 5.62 8.24 -6.20
N VAL A 38 4.43 8.46 -6.77
CA VAL A 38 3.49 9.44 -6.26
C VAL A 38 2.42 8.72 -5.43
N SER A 39 2.49 8.87 -4.10
CA SER A 39 1.48 8.33 -3.20
C SER A 39 0.16 9.05 -3.39
N VAL A 40 -0.91 8.28 -3.54
CA VAL A 40 -2.28 8.80 -3.61
C VAL A 40 -2.64 9.50 -2.30
N GLU A 41 -2.22 8.94 -1.17
CA GLU A 41 -2.53 9.48 0.15
C GLU A 41 -1.78 10.79 0.43
N PHE A 42 -0.51 10.91 0.03
CA PHE A 42 0.24 12.16 0.22
C PHE A 42 -0.35 13.33 -0.58
N VAL A 43 -0.82 13.09 -1.78
CA VAL A 43 -1.53 14.12 -2.56
C VAL A 43 -2.83 14.53 -1.86
N ASN A 44 -3.59 13.58 -1.34
CA ASN A 44 -4.80 13.88 -0.57
C ASN A 44 -4.49 14.62 0.73
N ALA A 45 -3.48 14.17 1.49
CA ALA A 45 -3.06 14.80 2.73
C ALA A 45 -2.64 16.26 2.52
N TYR A 46 -1.92 16.56 1.43
CA TYR A 46 -1.56 17.94 1.08
C TYR A 46 -2.80 18.82 0.87
N ILE A 47 -3.79 18.33 0.13
CA ILE A 47 -5.05 19.06 -0.12
C ILE A 47 -5.85 19.25 1.18
N GLU A 48 -5.93 18.21 2.02
CA GLU A 48 -6.65 18.28 3.29
C GLU A 48 -5.94 19.20 4.30
N MET A 49 -4.61 19.19 4.35
CA MET A 49 -3.81 20.13 5.15
C MET A 49 -4.13 21.57 4.75
N ALA A 50 -4.15 21.88 3.45
CA ALA A 50 -4.51 23.21 2.97
C ALA A 50 -5.88 23.65 3.49
N LYS A 51 -6.86 22.75 3.49
CA LYS A 51 -8.22 23.05 3.95
C LYS A 51 -8.33 23.15 5.48
N LYS A 52 -7.79 22.14 6.20
CA LYS A 52 -8.05 21.99 7.65
C LYS A 52 -7.11 22.82 8.50
N ASP A 53 -5.82 22.83 8.16
CA ASP A 53 -4.80 23.46 8.98
C ASP A 53 -4.55 24.91 8.58
N PHE A 54 -4.66 25.22 7.29
CA PHE A 54 -4.48 26.58 6.77
C PHE A 54 -5.78 27.32 6.44
N GLY A 55 -6.94 26.66 6.59
CA GLY A 55 -8.26 27.27 6.39
C GLY A 55 -8.54 27.70 4.95
N ILE A 56 -7.82 27.16 3.97
CA ILE A 56 -7.99 27.47 2.54
C ILE A 56 -9.21 26.71 2.02
N THR A 57 -10.39 27.35 2.04
CA THR A 57 -11.64 26.70 1.62
C THR A 57 -12.29 27.34 0.41
N ASP A 58 -11.90 28.57 0.06
CA ASP A 58 -12.43 29.27 -1.09
C ASP A 58 -11.86 28.72 -2.41
N GLN A 59 -12.69 28.75 -3.45
CA GLN A 59 -12.39 28.14 -4.75
C GLN A 59 -11.14 28.75 -5.41
N ARG A 60 -10.91 30.03 -5.26
CA ARG A 60 -9.78 30.73 -5.91
C ARG A 60 -8.46 30.26 -5.31
N ASN A 61 -8.33 30.32 -3.98
CA ASN A 61 -7.10 29.92 -3.30
C ASN A 61 -6.86 28.41 -3.42
N MET A 62 -7.92 27.58 -3.44
CA MET A 62 -7.80 26.14 -3.76
C MET A 62 -7.32 25.90 -5.19
N THR A 63 -7.68 26.76 -6.14
CA THR A 63 -7.15 26.69 -7.52
C THR A 63 -5.65 26.94 -7.51
N ASP A 64 -5.17 27.93 -6.75
CA ASP A 64 -3.73 28.21 -6.62
C ASP A 64 -2.98 27.05 -5.99
N VAL A 65 -3.54 26.38 -4.97
CA VAL A 65 -2.99 25.15 -4.38
C VAL A 65 -2.83 24.05 -5.44
N LEU A 66 -3.85 23.84 -6.28
CA LEU A 66 -3.80 22.84 -7.34
C LEU A 66 -2.82 23.22 -8.47
N LEU A 67 -2.71 24.48 -8.83
CA LEU A 67 -1.74 24.95 -9.81
C LEU A 67 -0.30 24.72 -9.31
N ASN A 68 0.00 25.11 -8.05
CA ASN A 68 1.31 24.87 -7.44
C ASN A 68 1.65 23.36 -7.38
N LEU A 69 0.67 22.51 -7.06
CA LEU A 69 0.85 21.07 -7.08
C LEU A 69 1.15 20.55 -8.49
N SER A 70 0.46 21.09 -9.51
CA SER A 70 0.62 20.67 -10.91
C SER A 70 1.96 21.09 -11.52
N GLU A 71 2.65 22.08 -10.95
CA GLU A 71 4.02 22.42 -11.32
C GLU A 71 5.04 21.37 -10.84
N LYS A 72 4.72 20.61 -9.79
CA LYS A 72 5.61 19.58 -9.20
C LYS A 72 5.25 18.19 -9.65
N ILE A 73 3.97 17.94 -9.87
CA ILE A 73 3.45 16.64 -10.30
C ILE A 73 2.64 16.84 -11.59
N HIS A 74 3.00 16.12 -12.63
CA HIS A 74 2.32 16.26 -13.93
C HIS A 74 0.80 16.09 -13.79
N PRO A 75 -0.04 16.95 -14.41
CA PRO A 75 -1.50 16.91 -14.29
C PRO A 75 -2.13 15.55 -14.61
N LEU A 76 -1.59 14.80 -15.58
CA LEU A 76 -2.08 13.44 -15.89
C LEU A 76 -1.78 12.46 -14.76
N THR A 77 -0.67 12.60 -14.05
CA THR A 77 -0.38 11.80 -12.84
C THR A 77 -1.36 12.13 -11.73
N LEU A 78 -1.71 13.41 -11.52
CA LEU A 78 -2.76 13.81 -10.58
C LEU A 78 -4.12 13.21 -10.96
N GLY A 79 -4.44 13.17 -12.26
CA GLY A 79 -5.63 12.47 -12.75
C GLY A 79 -5.62 10.97 -12.45
N GLN A 80 -4.47 10.31 -12.55
CA GLN A 80 -4.30 8.91 -12.17
C GLN A 80 -4.47 8.72 -10.66
N VAL A 81 -3.93 9.62 -9.83
CA VAL A 81 -4.13 9.63 -8.37
C VAL A 81 -5.62 9.64 -8.03
N TYR A 82 -6.38 10.57 -8.62
CA TYR A 82 -7.82 10.66 -8.41
C TYR A 82 -8.57 9.37 -8.83
N LYS A 83 -8.23 8.83 -10.00
CA LYS A 83 -8.82 7.59 -10.51
C LYS A 83 -8.51 6.40 -9.61
N SER A 84 -7.26 6.26 -9.17
CA SER A 84 -6.84 5.19 -8.26
C SER A 84 -7.57 5.27 -6.92
N LYS A 85 -7.69 6.45 -6.33
CA LYS A 85 -8.47 6.66 -5.10
C LYS A 85 -9.92 6.17 -5.27
N SER A 86 -10.58 6.61 -6.34
CA SER A 86 -11.98 6.23 -6.61
C SER A 86 -12.14 4.72 -6.81
N GLN A 87 -11.21 4.10 -7.54
CA GLN A 87 -11.21 2.66 -7.79
C GLN A 87 -11.02 1.86 -6.49
N ILE A 88 -10.10 2.26 -5.64
CA ILE A 88 -9.82 1.60 -4.37
C ILE A 88 -11.03 1.68 -3.44
N GLN A 89 -11.63 2.86 -3.30
CA GLN A 89 -12.84 3.00 -2.49
C GLN A 89 -13.98 2.14 -3.02
N MET A 90 -14.15 2.06 -4.34
CA MET A 90 -15.14 1.18 -4.96
C MET A 90 -14.87 -0.30 -4.65
N LEU A 91 -13.62 -0.76 -4.79
CA LEU A 91 -13.23 -2.13 -4.51
C LEU A 91 -13.37 -2.47 -3.01
N ALA A 92 -12.94 -1.56 -2.14
CA ALA A 92 -13.09 -1.71 -0.69
C ALA A 92 -14.56 -1.87 -0.31
N ARG A 93 -15.46 -1.00 -0.81
CA ARG A 93 -16.92 -1.17 -0.60
C ARG A 93 -17.44 -2.51 -1.09
N LYS A 94 -16.97 -2.95 -2.27
CA LYS A 94 -17.40 -4.24 -2.83
C LYS A 94 -16.98 -5.41 -1.93
N LEU A 95 -15.81 -5.36 -1.32
CA LEU A 95 -15.32 -6.38 -0.39
C LEU A 95 -16.02 -6.27 0.97
N MET A 96 -16.24 -5.06 1.49
CA MET A 96 -16.87 -4.84 2.78
C MET A 96 -18.32 -5.33 2.86
N ARG A 97 -19.04 -5.39 1.73
CA ARG A 97 -20.41 -5.96 1.68
C ARG A 97 -20.52 -7.37 2.26
N TYR A 98 -19.44 -8.15 2.18
CA TYR A 98 -19.39 -9.51 2.75
C TYR A 98 -19.33 -9.52 4.28
N GLN A 99 -19.05 -8.37 4.91
CA GLN A 99 -19.02 -8.24 6.36
C GLN A 99 -20.40 -7.93 6.98
N ASN A 100 -21.36 -7.47 6.21
CA ASN A 100 -22.74 -7.12 6.66
C ASN A 100 -22.78 -6.14 7.83
N LEU A 101 -21.96 -5.08 7.79
CA LEU A 101 -21.80 -4.12 8.89
C LEU A 101 -22.75 -2.92 8.81
N GLY A 102 -23.39 -2.71 7.66
CA GLY A 102 -24.17 -1.49 7.36
C GLY A 102 -23.29 -0.38 6.76
N VAL A 103 -23.93 0.45 5.93
CA VAL A 103 -23.24 1.42 5.04
C VAL A 103 -22.38 2.42 5.83
N GLU A 104 -22.89 2.98 6.92
CA GLU A 104 -22.15 3.98 7.71
C GLU A 104 -20.86 3.42 8.30
N LYS A 105 -20.92 2.19 8.81
CA LYS A 105 -19.74 1.52 9.39
C LYS A 105 -18.77 1.08 8.31
N GLU A 106 -19.26 0.59 7.18
CA GLU A 106 -18.44 0.26 6.02
C GLU A 106 -17.68 1.49 5.52
N ASP A 107 -18.35 2.63 5.38
CA ASP A 107 -17.73 3.89 4.96
C ASP A 107 -16.68 4.40 5.96
N ALA A 108 -16.93 4.27 7.27
CA ALA A 108 -15.98 4.63 8.31
C ALA A 108 -14.70 3.76 8.25
N ILE A 109 -14.84 2.44 8.06
CA ILE A 109 -13.71 1.51 7.92
C ILE A 109 -12.92 1.83 6.65
N ILE A 110 -13.59 2.04 5.52
CA ILE A 110 -12.94 2.37 4.26
C ILE A 110 -12.17 3.69 4.38
N LYS A 111 -12.76 4.69 5.02
CA LYS A 111 -12.12 5.98 5.28
C LYS A 111 -10.87 5.81 6.15
N PHE A 112 -10.96 5.02 7.22
CA PHE A 112 -9.82 4.71 8.08
C PHE A 112 -8.70 4.03 7.30
N LEU A 113 -9.00 2.96 6.57
CA LEU A 113 -8.01 2.19 5.81
C LEU A 113 -7.36 2.98 4.67
N CYS A 114 -8.11 3.90 4.04
CA CYS A 114 -7.64 4.64 2.87
C CYS A 114 -7.06 6.03 3.18
N SER A 115 -7.27 6.59 4.40
CA SER A 115 -6.91 7.99 4.65
C SER A 115 -6.53 8.33 6.09
N GLU A 116 -6.97 7.58 7.08
CA GLU A 116 -6.78 7.97 8.50
C GLU A 116 -5.73 7.13 9.22
N SER A 117 -5.27 6.05 8.62
CA SER A 117 -4.24 5.17 9.21
C SER A 117 -2.84 5.80 9.27
N GLY A 118 -2.62 6.89 8.57
CA GLY A 118 -1.47 7.80 8.71
C GLY A 118 -0.14 7.33 8.14
N SER A 119 0.10 6.04 7.99
CA SER A 119 1.36 5.51 7.49
C SER A 119 1.18 4.13 6.86
N HIS A 120 1.94 3.85 5.79
CA HIS A 120 2.06 2.52 5.19
C HIS A 120 2.46 1.43 6.19
N ASP A 121 3.25 1.79 7.19
CA ASP A 121 3.76 0.87 8.20
C ASP A 121 2.78 0.62 9.34
N TYR A 122 1.61 1.27 9.32
CA TYR A 122 0.61 1.08 10.36
C TYR A 122 0.04 -0.34 10.31
N SER A 123 0.20 -1.07 11.37
CA SER A 123 -0.15 -2.48 11.46
C SER A 123 -1.40 -2.68 12.32
N ILE A 124 -2.54 -2.84 11.68
CA ILE A 124 -3.82 -3.08 12.36
C ILE A 124 -3.86 -4.52 12.84
N ARG A 125 -3.70 -4.71 14.14
CA ARG A 125 -3.73 -6.02 14.77
C ARG A 125 -5.14 -6.54 14.94
N ARG A 126 -5.26 -7.88 15.12
CA ARG A 126 -6.54 -8.56 15.29
C ARG A 126 -7.48 -7.87 16.29
N LYS A 127 -6.97 -7.47 17.46
CA LYS A 127 -7.77 -6.81 18.50
C LYS A 127 -8.33 -5.47 18.02
N GLU A 128 -7.51 -4.67 17.36
CA GLU A 128 -7.92 -3.39 16.81
C GLU A 128 -8.92 -3.56 15.66
N ALA A 129 -8.70 -4.53 14.78
CA ALA A 129 -9.62 -4.87 13.70
C ALA A 129 -11.01 -5.28 14.23
N GLU A 130 -11.06 -6.01 15.35
CA GLU A 130 -12.30 -6.44 16.00
C GLU A 130 -12.97 -5.31 16.81
N GLU A 131 -12.22 -4.67 17.71
CA GLU A 131 -12.78 -3.72 18.69
C GLU A 131 -12.98 -2.31 18.12
N ASN A 132 -12.00 -1.80 17.36
CA ASN A 132 -12.03 -0.42 16.86
C ASN A 132 -12.69 -0.32 15.49
N LEU A 133 -12.37 -1.23 14.57
CA LEU A 133 -13.00 -1.25 13.25
C LEU A 133 -14.30 -2.06 13.25
N GLY A 134 -14.49 -2.95 14.24
CA GLY A 134 -15.67 -3.79 14.37
C GLY A 134 -15.84 -4.75 13.20
N LEU A 135 -14.72 -5.22 12.65
CA LEU A 135 -14.73 -6.27 11.63
C LEU A 135 -15.14 -7.61 12.26
N ASN A 136 -15.80 -8.44 11.47
CA ASN A 136 -16.19 -9.78 11.89
C ASN A 136 -14.97 -10.72 11.85
N ILE A 137 -14.25 -10.78 12.96
CA ILE A 137 -12.99 -11.52 13.08
C ILE A 137 -13.22 -12.88 13.70
N GLU A 138 -12.66 -13.92 13.09
CA GLU A 138 -12.61 -15.27 13.62
C GLU A 138 -11.17 -15.67 13.96
N LYS A 139 -10.99 -16.24 15.15
CA LYS A 139 -9.72 -16.88 15.54
C LYS A 139 -9.66 -18.26 14.90
N PRO A 140 -8.56 -18.64 14.24
CA PRO A 140 -8.44 -19.97 13.68
C PRO A 140 -8.53 -21.06 14.79
N SER A 141 -9.15 -22.20 14.47
CA SER A 141 -9.02 -23.39 15.30
C SER A 141 -7.54 -23.84 15.35
N MET A 142 -7.20 -24.73 16.29
CA MET A 142 -5.82 -25.24 16.37
C MET A 142 -5.40 -25.98 15.11
N GLU A 143 -6.32 -26.73 14.49
CA GLU A 143 -6.08 -27.43 13.23
C GLU A 143 -5.83 -26.45 12.08
N LEU A 144 -6.70 -25.44 11.93
CA LEU A 144 -6.54 -24.42 10.90
C LEU A 144 -5.26 -23.62 11.12
N TYR A 145 -4.95 -23.25 12.37
CA TYR A 145 -3.69 -22.56 12.70
C TYR A 145 -2.47 -23.38 12.30
N SER A 146 -2.48 -24.69 12.56
CA SER A 146 -1.39 -25.60 12.20
C SER A 146 -1.18 -25.64 10.68
N VAL A 147 -2.27 -25.69 9.89
CA VAL A 147 -2.19 -25.66 8.44
C VAL A 147 -1.64 -24.31 7.92
N ILE A 148 -2.15 -23.20 8.45
CA ILE A 148 -1.65 -21.85 8.11
C ILE A 148 -0.17 -21.73 8.43
N LYS A 149 0.26 -22.25 9.59
CA LYS A 149 1.67 -22.22 9.98
C LYS A 149 2.55 -23.04 9.04
N LEU A 150 2.13 -24.24 8.66
CA LEU A 150 2.86 -25.09 7.72
C LEU A 150 3.03 -24.38 6.37
N ILE A 151 1.98 -23.74 5.84
CA ILE A 151 2.04 -22.96 4.59
C ILE A 151 3.02 -21.78 4.75
N TYR A 152 2.96 -21.06 5.87
CA TYR A 152 3.88 -19.96 6.15
C TYR A 152 5.34 -20.44 6.22
N ASP A 153 5.60 -21.52 6.96
CA ASP A 153 6.94 -22.08 7.11
C ASP A 153 7.50 -22.55 5.75
N ASP A 154 6.67 -23.15 4.92
CA ASP A 154 7.04 -23.59 3.56
C ASP A 154 7.39 -22.40 2.67
N ILE A 155 6.52 -21.37 2.61
CA ILE A 155 6.78 -20.15 1.84
C ILE A 155 8.02 -19.41 2.38
N SER A 156 8.17 -19.30 3.70
CA SER A 156 9.32 -18.63 4.32
C SER A 156 10.63 -19.30 3.99
N LYS A 157 10.63 -20.63 3.97
CA LYS A 157 11.79 -21.43 3.59
C LYS A 157 12.11 -21.31 2.09
N GLU A 158 11.08 -21.41 1.25
CA GLU A 158 11.22 -21.29 -0.22
C GLU A 158 11.73 -19.91 -0.63
N LEU A 159 11.26 -18.86 0.02
CA LEU A 159 11.65 -17.49 -0.28
C LEU A 159 12.83 -16.98 0.58
N GLU A 160 13.38 -17.82 1.46
CA GLU A 160 14.49 -17.47 2.37
C GLU A 160 14.22 -16.17 3.16
N LEU A 161 12.98 -15.98 3.66
CA LEU A 161 12.56 -14.71 4.27
C LEU A 161 13.32 -14.37 5.55
N GLU A 162 13.93 -15.34 6.22
CA GLU A 162 14.72 -15.16 7.43
C GLU A 162 16.20 -14.85 7.14
N ASN A 163 16.63 -14.99 5.89
CA ASN A 163 18.01 -14.75 5.47
C ASN A 163 18.12 -13.37 4.81
N PRO A 164 19.19 -12.59 5.12
CA PRO A 164 19.48 -11.37 4.37
C PRO A 164 19.68 -11.70 2.89
N TYR A 165 19.03 -10.93 2.02
CA TYR A 165 19.23 -11.09 0.58
C TYR A 165 20.68 -10.72 0.21
N ASN A 166 21.38 -11.64 -0.48
CA ASN A 166 22.71 -11.41 -0.99
C ASN A 166 22.76 -11.69 -2.49
N PRO A 167 22.79 -10.65 -3.34
CA PRO A 167 22.81 -10.81 -4.79
C PRO A 167 24.07 -11.52 -5.30
N ALA A 168 25.22 -11.40 -4.61
CA ALA A 168 26.45 -12.07 -5.02
C ALA A 168 26.36 -13.60 -4.89
N ILE A 169 25.65 -14.10 -3.88
CA ILE A 169 25.40 -15.55 -3.75
C ILE A 169 24.50 -16.01 -4.89
N LEU A 170 23.46 -15.25 -5.22
CA LEU A 170 22.52 -15.59 -6.27
C LEU A 170 23.19 -15.67 -7.65
N LEU A 171 24.06 -14.71 -7.96
CA LEU A 171 24.78 -14.65 -9.24
C LEU A 171 25.86 -15.72 -9.38
N ASN A 172 26.39 -16.22 -8.27
CA ASN A 172 27.48 -17.21 -8.25
C ASN A 172 26.99 -18.67 -8.12
N THR A 173 25.70 -18.89 -7.85
CA THR A 173 25.14 -20.23 -7.80
C THR A 173 24.71 -20.69 -9.19
N SER A 174 25.30 -21.79 -9.68
CA SER A 174 24.92 -22.40 -10.94
C SER A 174 23.55 -23.07 -10.94
N ASP A 175 22.99 -23.33 -9.76
CA ASP A 175 21.66 -23.90 -9.58
C ASP A 175 20.65 -22.79 -9.37
N SER A 176 20.06 -22.34 -10.46
CA SER A 176 18.98 -21.36 -10.45
C SER A 176 17.70 -21.99 -9.93
N TYR A 177 17.44 -21.85 -8.65
CA TYR A 177 16.10 -22.04 -8.12
C TYR A 177 15.17 -21.02 -8.78
N PRO A 178 13.99 -21.39 -9.27
CA PRO A 178 13.09 -20.49 -9.97
C PRO A 178 12.70 -19.24 -9.17
N TYR A 179 12.59 -19.36 -7.86
CA TYR A 179 12.27 -18.22 -6.98
C TYR A 179 13.47 -17.28 -6.78
N ALA A 180 14.68 -17.83 -6.66
CA ALA A 180 15.91 -17.06 -6.54
C ALA A 180 16.17 -16.23 -7.80
N PHE A 181 15.93 -16.81 -8.98
CA PHE A 181 15.99 -16.10 -10.25
C PHE A 181 14.98 -14.94 -10.31
N ARG A 182 13.73 -15.16 -9.91
CA ARG A 182 12.70 -14.11 -9.89
C ARG A 182 13.06 -12.96 -8.93
N ARG A 183 13.55 -13.27 -7.75
CA ARG A 183 13.99 -12.28 -6.77
C ARG A 183 15.18 -11.46 -7.28
N GLY A 184 16.20 -12.10 -7.84
CA GLY A 184 17.34 -11.43 -8.42
C GLY A 184 16.97 -10.53 -9.59
N LEU A 185 16.06 -10.96 -10.46
CA LEU A 185 15.57 -10.15 -11.57
C LEU A 185 14.86 -8.88 -11.11
N ILE A 186 14.01 -8.97 -10.10
CA ILE A 186 13.29 -7.81 -9.56
C ILE A 186 14.27 -6.81 -8.98
N GLU A 187 15.25 -7.24 -8.23
CA GLU A 187 16.23 -6.34 -7.60
C GLU A 187 17.19 -5.71 -8.62
N SER A 188 17.59 -6.41 -9.67
CA SER A 188 18.42 -5.82 -10.73
C SER A 188 17.69 -4.74 -11.52
N ILE A 189 16.38 -4.85 -11.69
CA ILE A 189 15.57 -3.81 -12.34
C ILE A 189 15.44 -2.57 -11.46
N THR A 190 15.32 -2.73 -10.14
CA THR A 190 15.15 -1.60 -9.22
C THR A 190 16.45 -0.87 -8.93
N ASN A 191 17.57 -1.56 -8.92
CA ASN A 191 18.88 -0.96 -8.59
C ASN A 191 19.59 -0.33 -9.77
N GLY A 192 19.00 -0.33 -10.99
CA GLY A 192 19.53 0.36 -12.17
C GLY A 192 21.04 0.23 -12.26
N THR A 193 21.54 -0.98 -12.27
CA THR A 193 22.98 -1.20 -12.32
C THR A 193 23.54 -0.84 -13.66
N ASP A 194 24.58 -0.08 -13.62
CA ASP A 194 25.56 0.31 -14.62
C ASP A 194 25.82 -0.64 -15.77
#